data_8b3e628b8f908b49f4836113d6cf070a
#
_entry.id   8b3e628b8f908b49f4836113d6cf070a
#
_cell.length_a   1.000
_cell.length_b   1.000
_cell.length_c   1.000
_cell.angle_alpha   90.00
_cell.angle_beta   90.00
_cell.angle_gamma   90.00
#
_symmetry.space_group_name_H-M   'P 1'
#
loop_
_entity.id
_entity.type
_entity.pdbx_description
1 polymer ?
#
loop_
_entity_poly.entity_id
_entity_poly.type
_entity_poly.pdbx_seq_one_letter_code
_entity_poly.pdbx_strand_id
1 'polypeptide(L)'
;GLPYGALRVGCAVVAALLVGAAVARICHPAQTLRRELRSSLTASRRRSTRTPLLGAVVLAAVLGAGVAAAITWKVTGEVFPSGAADTSASAMRAALPLLVGAAVAVLLVLVFRRQLDAERGRFADRFGAASVQLGDAEAATRIAGVFALAAAADESSTFTRRQQCIDVLSGYLRLPYDPEFGANHLAELVSTTTWTATAPATNIEESRRQAIRQNDGEVRQTVVRVLAARLQRDADASWAGNDFDFTGVLFEDASFAGAVFRGRRVRFDGATFRGEATSFEGAAFDADRVSFDGARFVTPATTFAGARFRAGHVSFEGAVLEGVDVSFEDTRFTGEDVSFRKVAFAGDRTSFARAKFKCLQAAFDAPVTWRAVTFDWEKPETPGGSPQTIPRCIGPRPWPPTLSEDQLVEKKGVRKSMEAARG
;
A
#
# COMPACT_ATOMS: atom_id res chain seq x y z
N GLY A 1 50.98 41.56 -1.60
CA GLY A 1 49.68 42.05 -1.96
C GLY A 1 48.99 41.04 -2.86
N LEU A 2 47.92 40.39 -2.41
CA LEU A 2 47.07 39.54 -3.26
C LEU A 2 46.48 40.42 -4.39
N PRO A 3 46.47 39.96 -5.66
CA PRO A 3 45.95 40.74 -6.76
C PRO A 3 44.43 40.97 -6.55
N TYR A 4 44.01 42.19 -6.66
CA TYR A 4 42.62 42.69 -6.50
C TYR A 4 41.57 41.84 -7.29
N GLY A 5 42.00 41.13 -8.33
CA GLY A 5 41.19 40.21 -9.10
C GLY A 5 40.76 38.94 -8.34
N ALA A 6 41.63 38.36 -7.52
CA ALA A 6 41.36 37.14 -6.77
C ALA A 6 40.34 37.40 -5.62
N LEU A 7 40.39 38.58 -5.01
CA LEU A 7 39.42 38.95 -3.95
C LEU A 7 38.01 39.16 -4.52
N ARG A 8 37.90 39.62 -5.78
CA ARG A 8 36.62 39.84 -6.47
C ARG A 8 35.95 38.53 -6.89
N VAL A 9 36.74 37.56 -7.38
CA VAL A 9 36.25 36.25 -7.72
C VAL A 9 35.82 35.49 -6.44
N GLY A 10 36.59 35.63 -5.36
CA GLY A 10 36.22 35.05 -4.06
C GLY A 10 34.89 35.57 -3.51
N CYS A 11 34.64 36.89 -3.57
CA CYS A 11 33.38 37.50 -3.13
C CYS A 11 32.18 37.06 -4.00
N ALA A 12 32.36 36.95 -5.31
CA ALA A 12 31.29 36.46 -6.21
C ALA A 12 30.92 34.98 -5.95
N VAL A 13 31.91 34.12 -5.70
CA VAL A 13 31.70 32.72 -5.34
C VAL A 13 31.03 32.61 -3.97
N VAL A 14 31.46 33.37 -2.98
CA VAL A 14 30.83 33.39 -1.64
C VAL A 14 29.40 33.90 -1.71
N ALA A 15 29.12 34.95 -2.49
CA ALA A 15 27.74 35.43 -2.70
C ALA A 15 26.86 34.41 -3.39
N ALA A 16 27.36 33.70 -4.41
CA ALA A 16 26.64 32.60 -5.09
C ALA A 16 26.40 31.41 -4.14
N LEU A 17 27.34 31.07 -3.28
CA LEU A 17 27.19 30.00 -2.26
C LEU A 17 26.21 30.42 -1.15
N LEU A 18 26.19 31.66 -0.73
CA LEU A 18 25.24 32.18 0.26
C LEU A 18 23.81 32.24 -0.29
N VAL A 19 23.64 32.62 -1.56
CA VAL A 19 22.34 32.57 -2.24
C VAL A 19 21.89 31.11 -2.41
N GLY A 20 22.79 30.23 -2.79
CA GLY A 20 22.51 28.76 -2.87
C GLY A 20 22.11 28.15 -1.52
N ALA A 21 22.81 28.53 -0.43
CA ALA A 21 22.51 28.11 0.93
C ALA A 21 21.20 28.70 1.47
N ALA A 22 20.88 29.94 1.13
CA ALA A 22 19.62 30.59 1.49
C ALA A 22 18.45 29.96 0.73
N VAL A 23 18.59 29.66 -0.56
CA VAL A 23 17.62 28.95 -1.38
C VAL A 23 17.41 27.53 -0.84
N ALA A 24 18.46 26.80 -0.47
CA ALA A 24 18.37 25.49 0.16
C ALA A 24 17.66 25.53 1.51
N ARG A 25 17.91 26.55 2.36
CA ARG A 25 17.21 26.74 3.64
C ARG A 25 15.74 27.12 3.48
N ILE A 26 15.38 27.87 2.45
CA ILE A 26 14.00 28.28 2.18
C ILE A 26 13.20 27.12 1.56
N CYS A 27 13.85 26.21 0.85
CA CYS A 27 13.22 25.07 0.18
C CYS A 27 13.01 23.83 1.05
N HIS A 28 13.60 23.76 2.28
CA HIS A 28 13.48 22.59 3.14
C HIS A 28 13.18 22.92 4.61
N PRO A 29 12.07 22.43 5.16
CA PRO A 29 11.96 22.20 6.59
C PRO A 29 12.84 20.99 6.95
N ALA A 30 13.87 21.22 7.78
CA ALA A 30 14.97 20.28 8.06
C ALA A 30 14.60 18.94 8.73
N GLN A 31 13.34 18.62 8.91
CA GLN A 31 12.88 17.40 9.59
C GLN A 31 12.47 16.26 8.63
N THR A 32 12.20 16.55 7.36
CA THR A 32 11.79 15.53 6.38
C THR A 32 12.97 14.83 5.69
N LEU A 33 14.10 15.55 5.54
CA LEU A 33 15.27 15.05 4.80
C LEU A 33 15.95 13.83 5.46
N ARG A 34 15.97 13.77 6.79
CA ARG A 34 16.60 12.64 7.53
C ARG A 34 15.77 11.35 7.47
N ARG A 35 14.46 11.44 7.30
CA ARG A 35 13.59 10.25 7.15
C ARG A 35 13.62 9.69 5.73
N GLU A 36 13.63 10.56 4.71
CA GLU A 36 13.69 10.12 3.31
C GLU A 36 15.06 9.53 2.91
N LEU A 37 16.16 10.03 3.47
CA LEU A 37 17.50 9.47 3.20
C LEU A 37 17.71 8.07 3.80
N ARG A 38 17.04 7.72 4.91
CA ARG A 38 17.11 6.36 5.46
C ARG A 38 16.24 5.35 4.71
N SER A 39 15.10 5.76 4.15
CA SER A 39 14.24 4.89 3.37
C SER A 39 14.73 4.66 1.93
N SER A 40 15.52 5.58 1.37
CA SER A 40 16.05 5.46 0.01
C SER A 40 17.31 4.60 -0.10
N LEU A 41 18.00 4.30 1.00
CA LEU A 41 19.19 3.44 0.99
C LEU A 41 18.86 1.93 0.98
N THR A 42 17.62 1.55 1.31
CA THR A 42 17.15 0.16 1.27
C THR A 42 16.25 -0.16 0.09
N ALA A 43 15.75 0.84 -0.62
CA ALA A 43 14.98 0.64 -1.84
C ALA A 43 15.90 0.60 -3.07
N SER A 44 16.21 -0.62 -3.50
CA SER A 44 16.74 -1.03 -4.79
C SER A 44 16.62 0.03 -5.90
N ARG A 45 17.78 0.56 -6.32
CA ARG A 45 18.28 0.78 -7.67
C ARG A 45 17.25 0.76 -8.84
N ARG A 46 16.17 1.54 -8.75
CA ARG A 46 15.51 2.10 -9.92
C ARG A 46 15.61 3.60 -9.82
N ARG A 47 16.46 4.19 -10.66
CA ARG A 47 16.62 5.64 -10.84
C ARG A 47 15.23 6.25 -11.05
N SER A 48 14.70 6.87 -10.01
CA SER A 48 13.67 7.87 -10.15
C SER A 48 14.28 9.01 -10.99
N THR A 49 13.78 9.18 -12.18
CA THR A 49 14.20 10.22 -13.14
C THR A 49 13.88 11.64 -12.66
N ARG A 50 13.48 11.84 -11.40
CA ARG A 50 12.99 13.12 -10.86
C ARG A 50 13.92 13.81 -9.86
N THR A 51 14.90 13.13 -9.28
CA THR A 51 16.00 13.80 -8.58
C THR A 51 16.86 14.69 -9.50
N PRO A 52 17.03 14.41 -10.82
CA PRO A 52 17.70 15.32 -11.72
C PRO A 52 16.91 16.61 -12.00
N LEU A 53 15.59 16.65 -11.84
CA LEU A 53 14.78 17.83 -12.17
C LEU A 53 15.02 18.99 -11.18
N LEU A 54 15.09 18.72 -9.87
CA LEU A 54 15.49 19.74 -8.87
C LEU A 54 16.93 20.17 -9.09
N GLY A 55 17.82 19.23 -9.33
CA GLY A 55 19.22 19.53 -9.68
C GLY A 55 19.33 20.34 -10.97
N ALA A 56 18.55 19.99 -11.99
CA ALA A 56 18.51 20.69 -13.27
C ALA A 56 17.94 22.11 -13.15
N VAL A 57 16.89 22.31 -12.35
CA VAL A 57 16.32 23.66 -12.09
C VAL A 57 17.30 24.53 -11.30
N VAL A 58 17.95 23.98 -10.28
CA VAL A 58 18.99 24.72 -9.52
C VAL A 58 20.17 25.02 -10.42
N LEU A 59 20.63 24.06 -11.23
CA LEU A 59 21.71 24.27 -12.19
C LEU A 59 21.32 25.30 -13.25
N ALA A 60 20.11 25.26 -13.80
CA ALA A 60 19.61 26.24 -14.75
C ALA A 60 19.48 27.63 -14.12
N ALA A 61 19.06 27.73 -12.85
CA ALA A 61 19.03 29.00 -12.10
C ALA A 61 20.42 29.57 -11.91
N VAL A 62 21.40 28.73 -11.54
CA VAL A 62 22.80 29.18 -11.36
C VAL A 62 23.44 29.59 -12.68
N LEU A 63 23.23 28.79 -13.75
CA LEU A 63 23.72 29.10 -15.09
C LEU A 63 23.06 30.37 -15.66
N GLY A 64 21.74 30.50 -15.51
CA GLY A 64 21.00 31.68 -15.95
C GLY A 64 21.44 32.94 -15.22
N ALA A 65 21.61 32.85 -13.91
CA ALA A 65 22.16 33.99 -13.12
C ALA A 65 23.61 34.33 -13.53
N GLY A 66 24.43 33.29 -13.80
CA GLY A 66 25.82 33.48 -14.28
C GLY A 66 25.89 34.15 -15.65
N VAL A 67 25.04 33.69 -16.60
CA VAL A 67 24.94 34.29 -17.96
C VAL A 67 24.43 35.73 -17.88
N ALA A 68 23.37 35.99 -17.09
CA ALA A 68 22.86 37.34 -16.90
C ALA A 68 23.92 38.27 -16.28
N ALA A 69 24.66 37.80 -15.29
CA ALA A 69 25.76 38.55 -14.69
C ALA A 69 26.89 38.83 -15.70
N ALA A 70 27.25 37.84 -16.55
CA ALA A 70 28.30 38.03 -17.58
C ALA A 70 27.89 39.00 -18.67
N ILE A 71 26.63 38.93 -19.14
CA ILE A 71 26.09 39.91 -20.11
C ILE A 71 26.09 41.32 -19.52
N THR A 72 25.59 41.44 -18.29
CA THR A 72 25.53 42.74 -17.63
C THR A 72 26.94 43.31 -17.39
N TRP A 73 27.91 42.44 -17.05
CA TRP A 73 29.31 42.83 -16.92
C TRP A 73 29.89 43.39 -18.22
N LYS A 74 29.59 42.74 -19.36
CA LYS A 74 30.06 43.18 -20.68
C LYS A 74 29.40 44.49 -21.06
N VAL A 75 28.08 44.63 -20.93
CA VAL A 75 27.34 45.86 -21.24
C VAL A 75 27.78 47.04 -20.35
N THR A 76 27.95 46.82 -19.05
CA THR A 76 28.44 47.88 -18.15
C THR A 76 29.88 48.25 -18.45
N GLY A 77 30.71 47.35 -18.95
CA GLY A 77 32.08 47.64 -19.41
C GLY A 77 32.13 48.54 -20.65
N GLU A 78 31.15 48.37 -21.58
CA GLU A 78 30.99 49.21 -22.78
C GLU A 78 30.38 50.60 -22.45
N VAL A 79 29.39 50.67 -21.54
CA VAL A 79 28.68 51.88 -21.16
C VAL A 79 29.55 52.79 -20.24
N PHE A 80 30.42 52.18 -19.43
CA PHE A 80 31.32 52.89 -18.50
C PHE A 80 32.77 52.50 -18.81
N PRO A 81 33.43 53.10 -19.81
CA PRO A 81 34.81 52.80 -20.16
C PRO A 81 35.77 53.10 -19.04
N SER A 82 36.88 52.33 -18.97
CA SER A 82 37.81 52.27 -17.83
C SER A 82 38.68 53.52 -17.56
N GLY A 83 38.35 54.60 -18.20
CA GLY A 83 39.11 55.87 -18.07
C GLY A 83 38.57 56.87 -17.07
N ALA A 84 37.40 56.66 -16.47
CA ALA A 84 36.86 57.56 -15.47
C ALA A 84 37.36 57.20 -14.08
N ALA A 85 38.11 58.15 -13.44
CA ALA A 85 38.64 57.91 -12.11
C ALA A 85 37.63 57.96 -10.95
N ASP A 86 36.33 57.84 -11.25
CA ASP A 86 35.24 57.88 -10.26
C ASP A 86 35.02 56.54 -9.61
N THR A 87 35.24 56.47 -8.32
CA THR A 87 34.96 55.32 -7.45
C THR A 87 33.52 54.89 -7.53
N SER A 88 32.56 55.76 -7.82
CA SER A 88 31.12 55.48 -8.01
C SER A 88 30.84 54.65 -9.24
N ALA A 89 31.46 54.91 -10.38
CA ALA A 89 31.28 54.15 -11.62
C ALA A 89 31.85 52.73 -11.52
N SER A 90 32.96 52.56 -10.79
CA SER A 90 33.54 51.22 -10.58
C SER A 90 32.70 50.33 -9.63
N ALA A 91 32.08 50.91 -8.61
CA ALA A 91 31.14 50.24 -7.71
C ALA A 91 29.86 49.81 -8.45
N MET A 92 29.34 50.66 -9.33
CA MET A 92 28.15 50.38 -10.12
C MET A 92 28.35 49.27 -11.14
N ARG A 93 29.53 49.19 -11.80
CA ARG A 93 29.92 48.09 -12.68
C ARG A 93 29.98 46.73 -11.96
N ALA A 94 30.34 46.71 -10.68
CA ALA A 94 30.41 45.48 -9.89
C ALA A 94 29.05 45.09 -9.30
N ALA A 95 28.23 46.08 -8.91
CA ALA A 95 26.94 45.83 -8.23
C ALA A 95 25.82 45.44 -9.19
N LEU A 96 25.75 46.01 -10.38
CA LEU A 96 24.66 45.77 -11.34
C LEU A 96 24.54 44.28 -11.80
N PRO A 97 25.64 43.60 -12.19
CA PRO A 97 25.58 42.18 -12.55
C PRO A 97 25.12 41.31 -11.40
N LEU A 98 25.53 41.62 -10.16
CA LEU A 98 25.11 40.86 -8.96
C LEU A 98 23.62 41.03 -8.68
N LEU A 99 23.10 42.27 -8.80
CA LEU A 99 21.67 42.54 -8.62
C LEU A 99 20.82 41.85 -9.67
N VAL A 100 21.22 41.88 -10.96
CA VAL A 100 20.51 41.20 -12.04
C VAL A 100 20.56 39.68 -11.83
N GLY A 101 21.71 39.11 -11.49
CA GLY A 101 21.83 37.68 -11.19
C GLY A 101 20.95 37.25 -10.02
N ALA A 102 20.91 38.04 -8.94
CA ALA A 102 20.04 37.78 -7.80
C ALA A 102 18.55 37.87 -8.17
N ALA A 103 18.15 38.89 -8.96
CA ALA A 103 16.77 39.05 -9.42
C ALA A 103 16.30 37.85 -10.28
N VAL A 104 17.15 37.38 -11.21
CA VAL A 104 16.88 36.21 -12.04
C VAL A 104 16.75 34.94 -11.18
N ALA A 105 17.64 34.75 -10.19
CA ALA A 105 17.55 33.60 -9.29
C ALA A 105 16.26 33.63 -8.46
N VAL A 106 15.85 34.77 -7.94
CA VAL A 106 14.58 34.92 -7.21
C VAL A 106 13.40 34.64 -8.12
N LEU A 107 13.40 35.17 -9.36
CA LEU A 107 12.32 34.93 -10.32
C LEU A 107 12.18 33.43 -10.64
N LEU A 108 13.28 32.72 -10.88
CA LEU A 108 13.26 31.29 -11.14
C LEU A 108 12.74 30.49 -9.95
N VAL A 109 13.11 30.86 -8.73
CA VAL A 109 12.56 30.24 -7.50
C VAL A 109 11.05 30.49 -7.38
N LEU A 110 10.59 31.72 -7.69
CA LEU A 110 9.16 32.05 -7.67
C LEU A 110 8.37 31.27 -8.71
N VAL A 111 8.88 31.16 -9.95
CA VAL A 111 8.25 30.36 -11.01
C VAL A 111 8.18 28.90 -10.61
N PHE A 112 9.26 28.35 -10.07
CA PHE A 112 9.30 26.97 -9.59
C PHE A 112 8.29 26.71 -8.45
N ARG A 113 8.20 27.62 -7.48
CA ARG A 113 7.19 27.56 -6.41
C ARG A 113 5.77 27.58 -6.96
N ARG A 114 5.48 28.52 -7.87
CA ARG A 114 4.15 28.59 -8.51
C ARG A 114 3.79 27.30 -9.24
N GLN A 115 4.76 26.66 -9.90
CA GLN A 115 4.53 25.40 -10.57
C GLN A 115 4.22 24.27 -9.58
N LEU A 116 4.97 24.18 -8.48
CA LEU A 116 4.70 23.20 -7.40
C LEU A 116 3.33 23.42 -6.74
N ASP A 117 2.95 24.67 -6.51
CA ASP A 117 1.65 24.99 -5.90
C ASP A 117 0.49 24.68 -6.87
N ALA A 118 0.68 24.93 -8.17
CA ALA A 118 -0.29 24.53 -9.20
C ALA A 118 -0.43 23.00 -9.32
N GLU A 119 0.65 22.23 -9.16
CA GLU A 119 0.57 20.76 -9.11
C GLU A 119 -0.15 20.25 -7.85
N ARG A 120 0.05 20.94 -6.71
CA ARG A 120 -0.65 20.62 -5.47
C ARG A 120 -2.15 20.90 -5.57
N GLY A 121 -2.50 22.05 -6.13
CA GLY A 121 -3.91 22.42 -6.36
C GLY A 121 -4.60 21.42 -7.28
N ARG A 122 -4.01 21.09 -8.42
CA ARG A 122 -4.58 20.12 -9.37
C ARG A 122 -4.81 18.73 -8.77
N PHE A 123 -3.89 18.26 -7.90
CA PHE A 123 -4.11 16.99 -7.20
C PHE A 123 -5.29 17.09 -6.22
N ALA A 124 -5.36 18.16 -5.43
CA ALA A 124 -6.44 18.35 -4.45
C ALA A 124 -7.82 18.42 -5.12
N ASP A 125 -7.92 19.14 -6.24
CA ASP A 125 -9.16 19.28 -7.00
C ASP A 125 -9.62 17.93 -7.59
N ARG A 126 -8.69 17.18 -8.22
CA ARG A 126 -9.00 15.86 -8.79
C ARG A 126 -9.36 14.84 -7.73
N PHE A 127 -8.59 14.81 -6.64
CA PHE A 127 -8.83 13.90 -5.51
C PHE A 127 -10.19 14.22 -4.87
N GLY A 128 -10.50 15.50 -4.65
CA GLY A 128 -11.79 15.93 -4.10
C GLY A 128 -12.95 15.53 -5.01
N ALA A 129 -12.88 15.85 -6.30
CA ALA A 129 -13.92 15.50 -7.28
C ALA A 129 -14.13 13.97 -7.35
N ALA A 130 -13.05 13.20 -7.43
CA ALA A 130 -13.11 11.74 -7.49
C ALA A 130 -13.70 11.14 -6.19
N SER A 131 -13.38 11.70 -5.03
CA SER A 131 -13.94 11.27 -3.74
C SER A 131 -15.44 11.54 -3.65
N VAL A 132 -15.92 12.66 -4.18
CA VAL A 132 -17.36 12.97 -4.28
C VAL A 132 -18.05 11.95 -5.19
N GLN A 133 -17.48 11.67 -6.36
CA GLN A 133 -18.03 10.65 -7.28
C GLN A 133 -18.10 9.26 -6.62
N LEU A 134 -17.07 8.86 -5.86
CA LEU A 134 -17.08 7.58 -5.14
C LEU A 134 -18.18 7.51 -4.07
N GLY A 135 -18.60 8.65 -3.52
CA GLY A 135 -19.68 8.78 -2.56
C GLY A 135 -21.09 8.82 -3.16
N ASP A 136 -21.22 8.90 -4.47
CA ASP A 136 -22.49 9.10 -5.18
C ASP A 136 -23.49 7.96 -4.98
N ALA A 137 -24.77 8.25 -5.16
CA ALA A 137 -25.84 7.26 -5.09
C ALA A 137 -25.77 6.27 -6.28
N GLU A 138 -25.46 6.78 -7.49
CA GLU A 138 -25.42 6.02 -8.72
C GLU A 138 -24.15 5.17 -8.83
N ALA A 139 -24.29 3.87 -9.06
CA ALA A 139 -23.17 2.95 -9.19
C ALA A 139 -22.21 3.32 -10.31
N ALA A 140 -22.71 3.78 -11.46
CA ALA A 140 -21.90 4.22 -12.59
C ALA A 140 -21.00 5.40 -12.23
N THR A 141 -21.52 6.36 -11.45
CA THR A 141 -20.75 7.52 -10.96
C THR A 141 -19.68 7.07 -9.95
N ARG A 142 -20.02 6.12 -9.06
CA ARG A 142 -19.03 5.54 -8.12
C ARG A 142 -17.89 4.83 -8.88
N ILE A 143 -18.21 4.05 -9.90
CA ILE A 143 -17.20 3.38 -10.76
C ILE A 143 -16.30 4.42 -11.44
N ALA A 144 -16.87 5.51 -11.98
CA ALA A 144 -16.07 6.60 -12.53
C ALA A 144 -15.15 7.23 -11.48
N GLY A 145 -15.63 7.39 -10.22
CA GLY A 145 -14.86 7.84 -9.08
C GLY A 145 -13.67 6.92 -8.75
N VAL A 146 -13.85 5.60 -8.83
CA VAL A 146 -12.75 4.61 -8.67
C VAL A 146 -11.66 4.84 -9.70
N PHE A 147 -12.01 4.97 -10.98
CA PHE A 147 -11.03 5.22 -12.05
C PHE A 147 -10.38 6.60 -11.92
N ALA A 148 -11.12 7.62 -11.50
CA ALA A 148 -10.60 8.96 -11.28
C ALA A 148 -9.57 9.00 -10.13
N LEU A 149 -9.85 8.30 -9.00
CA LEU A 149 -8.89 8.14 -7.90
C LEU A 149 -7.65 7.37 -8.35
N ALA A 150 -7.85 6.32 -9.16
CA ALA A 150 -6.74 5.55 -9.69
C ALA A 150 -5.85 6.40 -10.61
N ALA A 151 -6.44 7.19 -11.50
CA ALA A 151 -5.69 8.11 -12.36
C ALA A 151 -4.93 9.17 -11.54
N ALA A 152 -5.56 9.73 -10.49
CA ALA A 152 -4.91 10.68 -9.58
C ALA A 152 -3.72 10.03 -8.83
N ALA A 153 -3.85 8.75 -8.45
CA ALA A 153 -2.77 7.99 -7.84
C ALA A 153 -1.62 7.73 -8.82
N ASP A 154 -1.92 7.34 -10.06
CA ASP A 154 -0.94 7.03 -11.11
C ASP A 154 -0.13 8.27 -11.50
N GLU A 155 -0.77 9.43 -11.64
CA GLU A 155 -0.11 10.70 -11.92
C GLU A 155 0.68 11.24 -10.71
N SER A 156 0.40 10.74 -9.50
CA SER A 156 1.04 11.25 -8.27
C SER A 156 2.51 10.89 -8.22
N SER A 157 3.34 11.93 -8.08
CA SER A 157 4.78 11.79 -7.97
C SER A 157 5.26 11.37 -6.58
N THR A 158 4.44 11.55 -5.56
CA THR A 158 4.81 11.31 -4.16
C THR A 158 4.11 10.08 -3.60
N PHE A 159 4.85 9.33 -2.80
CA PHE A 159 4.30 8.19 -2.06
C PHE A 159 3.02 8.56 -1.28
N THR A 160 3.06 9.69 -0.56
CA THR A 160 1.95 10.10 0.31
C THR A 160 0.64 10.33 -0.45
N ARG A 161 0.68 11.00 -1.61
CA ARG A 161 -0.53 11.25 -2.40
C ARG A 161 -1.11 9.98 -2.98
N ARG A 162 -0.24 9.10 -3.49
CA ARG A 162 -0.68 7.78 -3.96
C ARG A 162 -1.30 6.98 -2.83
N GLN A 163 -0.66 6.99 -1.64
CA GLN A 163 -1.18 6.32 -0.46
C GLN A 163 -2.57 6.84 -0.09
N GLN A 164 -2.80 8.15 -0.11
CA GLN A 164 -4.12 8.74 0.15
C GLN A 164 -5.23 8.18 -0.76
N CYS A 165 -4.93 8.05 -2.07
CA CYS A 165 -5.89 7.46 -3.00
C CYS A 165 -6.14 5.98 -2.70
N ILE A 166 -5.09 5.21 -2.39
CA ILE A 166 -5.18 3.80 -2.00
C ILE A 166 -5.98 3.65 -0.70
N ASP A 167 -5.74 4.53 0.27
CA ASP A 167 -6.44 4.51 1.56
C ASP A 167 -7.95 4.79 1.39
N VAL A 168 -8.33 5.67 0.47
CA VAL A 168 -9.75 5.91 0.14
C VAL A 168 -10.37 4.69 -0.53
N LEU A 169 -9.71 4.08 -1.52
CA LEU A 169 -10.20 2.87 -2.19
C LEU A 169 -10.31 1.69 -1.23
N SER A 170 -9.29 1.45 -0.41
CA SER A 170 -9.32 0.41 0.61
C SER A 170 -10.35 0.72 1.70
N GLY A 171 -10.49 1.99 2.07
CA GLY A 171 -11.50 2.47 3.01
C GLY A 171 -12.91 2.22 2.51
N TYR A 172 -13.16 2.43 1.21
CA TYR A 172 -14.44 2.11 0.59
C TYR A 172 -14.79 0.62 0.73
N LEU A 173 -13.80 -0.27 0.50
CA LEU A 173 -14.00 -1.71 0.69
C LEU A 173 -14.29 -2.10 2.14
N ARG A 174 -13.82 -1.34 3.12
CA ARG A 174 -14.09 -1.58 4.55
C ARG A 174 -15.45 -1.09 5.03
N LEU A 175 -16.17 -0.32 4.21
CA LEU A 175 -17.55 0.07 4.57
C LEU A 175 -18.42 -1.18 4.68
N PRO A 176 -19.42 -1.16 5.59
CA PRO A 176 -20.37 -2.25 5.73
C PRO A 176 -21.02 -2.59 4.38
N TYR A 177 -21.01 -3.88 4.04
CA TYR A 177 -21.55 -4.39 2.80
C TYR A 177 -22.18 -5.75 3.04
N ASP A 178 -23.41 -5.90 2.55
CA ASP A 178 -24.12 -7.16 2.57
C ASP A 178 -24.32 -7.63 1.12
N PRO A 179 -23.71 -8.75 0.71
CA PRO A 179 -23.82 -9.26 -0.66
C PRO A 179 -25.23 -9.67 -1.07
N GLU A 180 -26.06 -10.09 -0.13
CA GLU A 180 -27.44 -10.50 -0.44
C GLU A 180 -28.30 -9.31 -0.91
N PHE A 181 -28.02 -8.14 -0.35
CA PHE A 181 -28.80 -6.92 -0.64
C PHE A 181 -28.03 -5.94 -1.53
N GLY A 182 -26.72 -5.82 -1.35
CA GLY A 182 -25.90 -4.82 -2.05
C GLY A 182 -25.51 -5.20 -3.49
N ALA A 183 -25.69 -6.46 -3.89
CA ALA A 183 -25.34 -6.95 -5.24
C ALA A 183 -26.44 -6.69 -6.29
N ASN A 184 -27.60 -6.17 -5.92
CA ASN A 184 -28.76 -6.04 -6.80
C ASN A 184 -29.36 -4.62 -6.79
N HIS A 185 -30.56 -4.49 -7.38
CA HIS A 185 -31.27 -3.21 -7.53
C HIS A 185 -32.06 -2.80 -6.27
N LEU A 186 -31.92 -3.49 -5.15
CA LEU A 186 -32.66 -3.13 -3.93
C LEU A 186 -32.16 -1.79 -3.41
N ALA A 187 -33.09 -0.86 -3.20
CA ALA A 187 -32.80 0.46 -2.66
C ALA A 187 -33.04 0.55 -1.14
N GLU A 188 -33.96 -0.25 -0.66
CA GLU A 188 -34.40 -0.20 0.74
C GLU A 188 -34.83 -1.60 1.20
N LEU A 189 -34.41 -1.98 2.40
CA LEU A 189 -34.93 -3.13 3.14
C LEU A 189 -35.88 -2.63 4.25
N VAL A 190 -37.14 -3.06 4.20
CA VAL A 190 -38.11 -2.79 5.25
C VAL A 190 -38.34 -4.06 6.03
N SER A 191 -37.90 -4.09 7.27
CA SER A 191 -38.15 -5.20 8.20
C SER A 191 -39.24 -4.77 9.17
N THR A 192 -40.38 -5.49 9.14
CA THR A 192 -41.50 -5.26 10.06
C THR A 192 -41.57 -6.42 11.04
N THR A 193 -41.45 -6.12 12.33
CA THR A 193 -41.62 -7.11 13.40
C THR A 193 -42.88 -6.77 14.19
N THR A 194 -43.82 -7.73 14.25
CA THR A 194 -45.07 -7.58 14.98
C THR A 194 -45.04 -8.44 16.23
N TRP A 195 -45.22 -7.82 17.37
CA TRP A 195 -45.41 -8.52 18.65
C TRP A 195 -46.83 -8.38 19.14
N THR A 196 -47.42 -9.49 19.57
CA THR A 196 -48.70 -9.47 20.25
C THR A 196 -48.47 -9.52 21.75
N ALA A 197 -48.77 -8.43 22.44
CA ALA A 197 -48.74 -8.40 23.91
C ALA A 197 -49.93 -9.15 24.49
N THR A 198 -49.71 -9.93 25.56
CA THR A 198 -50.69 -10.90 26.06
C THR A 198 -51.79 -10.27 26.92
N ALA A 199 -51.67 -9.00 27.37
CA ALA A 199 -52.72 -8.27 28.06
C ALA A 199 -52.38 -6.76 28.24
N PRO A 200 -53.21 -5.82 27.73
CA PRO A 200 -54.31 -6.02 26.77
C PRO A 200 -53.74 -6.38 25.40
N ALA A 201 -54.46 -7.15 24.61
CA ALA A 201 -54.05 -7.60 23.28
C ALA A 201 -53.78 -6.38 22.37
N THR A 202 -52.54 -5.93 22.33
CA THR A 202 -52.13 -4.79 21.52
C THR A 202 -51.01 -5.30 20.59
N ASN A 203 -51.24 -5.17 19.29
CA ASN A 203 -50.20 -5.44 18.31
C ASN A 203 -49.25 -4.24 18.26
N ILE A 204 -47.97 -4.48 18.57
CA ILE A 204 -46.91 -3.50 18.43
C ILE A 204 -46.19 -3.84 17.15
N GLU A 205 -46.23 -2.93 16.20
CA GLU A 205 -45.55 -3.07 14.93
C GLU A 205 -44.30 -2.15 14.93
N GLU A 206 -43.13 -2.75 14.86
CA GLU A 206 -41.90 -2.02 14.68
C GLU A 206 -41.44 -2.20 13.23
N SER A 207 -41.38 -1.08 12.49
CA SER A 207 -40.86 -1.06 11.12
C SER A 207 -39.48 -0.42 11.10
N ARG A 208 -38.46 -1.18 10.69
CA ARG A 208 -37.10 -0.71 10.51
C ARG A 208 -36.80 -0.60 9.03
N ARG A 209 -36.46 0.60 8.59
CA ARG A 209 -36.03 0.87 7.21
C ARG A 209 -34.53 1.01 7.15
N GLN A 210 -33.90 0.29 6.24
CA GLN A 210 -32.47 0.34 5.99
C GLN A 210 -32.23 0.66 4.52
N ALA A 211 -31.61 1.81 4.25
CA ALA A 211 -31.18 2.16 2.90
C ALA A 211 -30.02 1.27 2.46
N ILE A 212 -30.10 0.77 1.23
CA ILE A 212 -29.09 -0.12 0.62
C ILE A 212 -28.46 0.61 -0.55
N ARG A 213 -27.13 0.51 -0.67
CA ARG A 213 -26.43 0.99 -1.86
C ARG A 213 -26.62 0.00 -3.00
N GLN A 214 -27.35 0.41 -4.01
CA GLN A 214 -27.61 -0.42 -5.20
C GLN A 214 -26.33 -0.74 -5.94
N ASN A 215 -26.20 -1.98 -6.43
CA ASN A 215 -25.09 -2.46 -7.26
C ASN A 215 -23.69 -2.18 -6.66
N ASP A 216 -23.59 -2.17 -5.32
CA ASP A 216 -22.31 -1.88 -4.66
C ASP A 216 -21.29 -3.00 -4.90
N GLY A 217 -21.74 -4.24 -5.14
CA GLY A 217 -20.88 -5.37 -5.52
C GLY A 217 -20.01 -5.07 -6.74
N GLU A 218 -20.59 -4.50 -7.80
CA GLU A 218 -19.86 -4.14 -9.02
C GLU A 218 -18.81 -3.06 -8.78
N VAL A 219 -19.12 -2.09 -7.91
CA VAL A 219 -18.17 -1.03 -7.54
C VAL A 219 -17.00 -1.64 -6.78
N ARG A 220 -17.28 -2.51 -5.80
CA ARG A 220 -16.28 -3.20 -4.97
C ARG A 220 -15.38 -4.10 -5.82
N GLN A 221 -15.95 -4.89 -6.72
CA GLN A 221 -15.19 -5.71 -7.67
C GLN A 221 -14.32 -4.85 -8.59
N THR A 222 -14.82 -3.67 -9.01
CA THR A 222 -14.02 -2.73 -9.79
C THR A 222 -12.84 -2.18 -8.98
N VAL A 223 -13.04 -1.84 -7.70
CA VAL A 223 -11.94 -1.42 -6.82
C VAL A 223 -10.88 -2.52 -6.73
N VAL A 224 -11.28 -3.76 -6.45
CA VAL A 224 -10.34 -4.90 -6.33
C VAL A 224 -9.57 -5.10 -7.64
N ARG A 225 -10.25 -5.08 -8.78
CA ARG A 225 -9.64 -5.22 -10.12
C ARG A 225 -8.64 -4.11 -10.41
N VAL A 226 -8.99 -2.86 -10.07
CA VAL A 226 -8.12 -1.69 -10.23
C VAL A 226 -6.86 -1.81 -9.36
N LEU A 227 -7.00 -2.22 -8.10
CA LEU A 227 -5.88 -2.45 -7.19
C LEU A 227 -4.99 -3.60 -7.71
N ALA A 228 -5.59 -4.75 -8.05
CA ALA A 228 -4.86 -5.91 -8.53
C ALA A 228 -4.06 -5.61 -9.81
N ALA A 229 -4.63 -4.86 -10.77
CA ALA A 229 -3.96 -4.47 -12.00
C ALA A 229 -2.70 -3.64 -11.74
N ARG A 230 -2.73 -2.73 -10.76
CA ARG A 230 -1.58 -1.85 -10.42
C ARG A 230 -0.55 -2.52 -9.52
N LEU A 231 -0.88 -3.68 -9.01
CA LEU A 231 0.03 -4.55 -8.27
C LEU A 231 0.75 -5.56 -9.17
N GLN A 232 0.41 -5.64 -10.47
CA GLN A 232 1.13 -6.50 -11.41
C GLN A 232 2.59 -6.04 -11.57
N ARG A 233 3.47 -7.01 -11.92
CA ARG A 233 4.91 -6.74 -12.10
C ARG A 233 5.21 -5.73 -13.19
N ASP A 234 4.45 -5.78 -14.24
CA ASP A 234 4.55 -5.02 -15.48
C ASP A 234 3.57 -3.84 -15.54
N ALA A 235 2.92 -3.51 -14.41
CA ALA A 235 2.04 -2.37 -14.33
C ALA A 235 2.78 -1.07 -14.69
N ASP A 236 2.22 -0.27 -15.61
CA ASP A 236 2.75 1.02 -16.05
C ASP A 236 2.94 1.98 -14.86
N ALA A 237 1.97 2.01 -13.96
CA ALA A 237 2.01 2.74 -12.71
C ALA A 237 1.91 1.76 -11.53
N SER A 238 3.05 1.26 -11.06
CA SER A 238 3.06 0.29 -9.96
C SER A 238 2.77 0.94 -8.61
N TRP A 239 1.83 0.34 -7.86
CA TRP A 239 1.52 0.69 -6.47
C TRP A 239 2.16 -0.28 -5.47
N ALA A 240 2.97 -1.20 -5.93
CA ALA A 240 3.58 -2.25 -5.11
C ALA A 240 4.29 -1.74 -3.85
N GLY A 241 4.86 -0.53 -3.88
CA GLY A 241 5.59 0.07 -2.75
C GLY A 241 4.71 0.73 -1.69
N ASN A 242 3.40 0.73 -1.86
CA ASN A 242 2.45 1.34 -0.92
C ASN A 242 1.97 0.34 0.12
N ASP A 243 1.42 0.84 1.22
CA ASP A 243 0.79 0.04 2.26
C ASP A 243 -0.68 -0.26 1.88
N PHE A 244 -1.18 -1.46 2.25
CA PHE A 244 -2.55 -1.89 1.98
C PHE A 244 -3.22 -2.36 3.26
N ASP A 245 -4.39 -1.81 3.55
CA ASP A 245 -5.19 -2.18 4.71
C ASP A 245 -6.60 -2.60 4.29
N PHE A 246 -6.79 -3.92 4.25
CA PHE A 246 -8.05 -4.59 3.93
C PHE A 246 -8.69 -5.23 5.17
N THR A 247 -8.42 -4.68 6.36
CA THR A 247 -8.98 -5.20 7.62
C THR A 247 -10.50 -5.22 7.56
N GLY A 248 -11.08 -6.40 7.82
CA GLY A 248 -12.52 -6.63 7.86
C GLY A 248 -13.23 -6.51 6.50
N VAL A 249 -12.51 -6.44 5.40
CA VAL A 249 -13.10 -6.34 4.06
C VAL A 249 -13.79 -7.65 3.69
N LEU A 250 -14.98 -7.53 3.11
CA LEU A 250 -15.63 -8.66 2.46
C LEU A 250 -15.28 -8.62 0.97
N PHE A 251 -14.60 -9.66 0.51
CA PHE A 251 -14.21 -9.89 -0.88
C PHE A 251 -15.10 -10.94 -1.52
N GLU A 252 -15.54 -10.69 -2.75
CA GLU A 252 -16.23 -11.67 -3.61
C GLU A 252 -15.38 -11.90 -4.84
N ASP A 253 -15.06 -13.18 -5.11
CA ASP A 253 -14.26 -13.63 -6.27
C ASP A 253 -12.95 -12.86 -6.46
N ALA A 254 -12.24 -12.64 -5.36
CA ALA A 254 -11.05 -11.79 -5.37
C ALA A 254 -9.84 -12.49 -5.99
N SER A 255 -9.23 -11.83 -6.98
CA SER A 255 -7.99 -12.30 -7.59
C SER A 255 -6.87 -11.28 -7.42
N PHE A 256 -5.85 -11.66 -6.67
CA PHE A 256 -4.56 -11.00 -6.56
C PHE A 256 -3.43 -11.86 -7.15
N ALA A 257 -3.77 -12.70 -8.13
CA ALA A 257 -2.80 -13.56 -8.81
C ALA A 257 -1.67 -12.72 -9.42
N GLY A 258 -0.42 -13.11 -9.19
CA GLY A 258 0.77 -12.40 -9.65
C GLY A 258 1.01 -11.03 -9.02
N ALA A 259 0.14 -10.57 -8.12
CA ALA A 259 0.28 -9.27 -7.46
C ALA A 259 1.58 -9.15 -6.66
N VAL A 260 2.16 -7.95 -6.64
CA VAL A 260 3.41 -7.65 -5.92
C VAL A 260 3.15 -6.59 -4.87
N PHE A 261 3.36 -6.96 -3.61
CA PHE A 261 3.25 -6.08 -2.46
C PHE A 261 4.65 -5.84 -1.87
N ARG A 262 5.11 -4.57 -1.86
CA ARG A 262 6.44 -4.15 -1.35
C ARG A 262 6.35 -3.02 -0.34
N GLY A 263 5.15 -2.75 0.16
CA GLY A 263 4.92 -1.78 1.22
C GLY A 263 5.51 -2.25 2.56
N ARG A 264 5.32 -1.45 3.58
CA ARG A 264 5.70 -1.87 4.93
C ARG A 264 4.67 -2.82 5.55
N ARG A 265 3.39 -2.60 5.23
CA ARG A 265 2.28 -3.37 5.81
C ARG A 265 1.25 -3.75 4.75
N VAL A 266 0.88 -5.02 4.77
CA VAL A 266 -0.22 -5.58 3.98
C VAL A 266 -1.11 -6.34 4.94
N ARG A 267 -2.35 -5.88 5.12
CA ARG A 267 -3.26 -6.40 6.15
C ARG A 267 -4.55 -6.88 5.51
N PHE A 268 -4.90 -8.12 5.80
CA PHE A 268 -6.17 -8.75 5.51
C PHE A 268 -6.84 -9.26 6.80
N ASP A 269 -6.54 -8.60 7.94
CA ASP A 269 -6.99 -9.04 9.26
C ASP A 269 -8.52 -9.06 9.32
N GLY A 270 -9.12 -10.20 9.69
CA GLY A 270 -10.57 -10.37 9.74
C GLY A 270 -11.28 -10.23 8.40
N ALA A 271 -10.57 -10.17 7.28
CA ALA A 271 -11.19 -10.13 5.96
C ALA A 271 -11.94 -11.45 5.68
N THR A 272 -13.05 -11.36 4.96
CA THR A 272 -13.83 -12.53 4.54
C THR A 272 -13.75 -12.66 3.02
N PHE A 273 -13.30 -13.82 2.55
CA PHE A 273 -13.24 -14.18 1.14
C PHE A 273 -14.34 -15.16 0.82
N ARG A 274 -15.26 -14.79 -0.09
CA ARG A 274 -16.39 -15.60 -0.53
C ARG A 274 -16.56 -15.55 -2.04
N GLY A 275 -17.52 -16.28 -2.57
CA GLY A 275 -17.76 -16.47 -4.00
C GLY A 275 -17.23 -17.82 -4.47
N GLU A 276 -16.90 -17.94 -5.76
CA GLU A 276 -16.43 -19.18 -6.39
C GLU A 276 -14.96 -19.47 -6.09
N ALA A 277 -14.11 -18.41 -6.15
CA ALA A 277 -12.67 -18.59 -5.97
C ALA A 277 -11.97 -17.37 -5.36
N THR A 278 -10.90 -17.64 -4.62
CA THR A 278 -9.94 -16.62 -4.14
C THR A 278 -8.54 -17.00 -4.59
N SER A 279 -7.86 -16.08 -5.29
CA SER A 279 -6.54 -16.36 -5.83
C SER A 279 -5.48 -15.37 -5.39
N PHE A 280 -4.41 -15.89 -4.80
CA PHE A 280 -3.12 -15.26 -4.57
C PHE A 280 -2.00 -16.01 -5.30
N GLU A 281 -2.34 -16.75 -6.37
CA GLU A 281 -1.40 -17.57 -7.12
C GLU A 281 -0.21 -16.75 -7.62
N GLY A 282 1.01 -17.19 -7.33
CA GLY A 282 2.23 -16.53 -7.74
C GLY A 282 2.44 -15.12 -7.15
N ALA A 283 1.59 -14.66 -6.24
CA ALA A 283 1.73 -13.35 -5.59
C ALA A 283 3.05 -13.25 -4.82
N ALA A 284 3.62 -12.04 -4.78
CA ALA A 284 4.84 -11.74 -4.05
C ALA A 284 4.58 -10.72 -2.95
N PHE A 285 4.77 -11.14 -1.72
CA PHE A 285 4.66 -10.32 -0.52
C PHE A 285 6.07 -10.00 0.00
N ASP A 286 6.66 -8.94 -0.53
CA ASP A 286 7.99 -8.42 -0.16
C ASP A 286 7.83 -7.23 0.82
N ALA A 287 7.14 -7.43 1.95
CA ALA A 287 6.76 -6.39 2.91
C ALA A 287 7.42 -6.63 4.28
N ASP A 288 7.41 -5.62 5.18
CA ASP A 288 7.92 -5.84 6.54
C ASP A 288 6.96 -6.74 7.33
N ARG A 289 5.64 -6.56 7.14
CA ARG A 289 4.59 -7.35 7.79
C ARG A 289 3.46 -7.67 6.83
N VAL A 290 3.06 -8.93 6.80
CA VAL A 290 1.89 -9.45 6.09
C VAL A 290 0.99 -10.17 7.08
N SER A 291 -0.28 -9.79 7.17
CA SER A 291 -1.20 -10.36 8.13
C SER A 291 -2.53 -10.75 7.48
N PHE A 292 -2.98 -11.95 7.79
CA PHE A 292 -4.29 -12.54 7.51
C PHE A 292 -4.94 -12.99 8.84
N ASP A 293 -4.64 -12.31 9.95
CA ASP A 293 -5.11 -12.70 11.27
C ASP A 293 -6.64 -12.70 11.34
N GLY A 294 -7.22 -13.83 11.74
CA GLY A 294 -8.66 -14.00 11.78
C GLY A 294 -9.37 -13.94 10.43
N ALA A 295 -8.65 -13.94 9.32
CA ALA A 295 -9.26 -13.93 7.98
C ALA A 295 -10.05 -15.23 7.72
N ARG A 296 -11.17 -15.13 7.01
CA ARG A 296 -12.04 -16.27 6.70
C ARG A 296 -12.06 -16.52 5.20
N PHE A 297 -11.68 -17.72 4.79
CA PHE A 297 -11.70 -18.19 3.42
C PHE A 297 -12.81 -19.23 3.28
N VAL A 298 -13.98 -18.78 2.79
CA VAL A 298 -15.17 -19.62 2.61
C VAL A 298 -15.48 -19.94 1.15
N THR A 299 -14.55 -19.55 0.23
CA THR A 299 -14.65 -19.92 -1.19
C THR A 299 -14.36 -21.39 -1.40
N PRO A 300 -15.04 -22.08 -2.33
CA PRO A 300 -14.72 -23.46 -2.69
C PRO A 300 -13.24 -23.64 -3.03
N ALA A 301 -12.65 -22.71 -3.76
CA ALA A 301 -11.24 -22.75 -4.13
C ALA A 301 -10.48 -21.53 -3.58
N THR A 302 -9.46 -21.78 -2.77
CA THR A 302 -8.53 -20.76 -2.30
C THR A 302 -7.10 -21.15 -2.65
N THR A 303 -6.39 -20.33 -3.42
CA THR A 303 -5.03 -20.67 -3.83
C THR A 303 -4.00 -19.62 -3.46
N PHE A 304 -2.92 -20.05 -2.82
CA PHE A 304 -1.65 -19.36 -2.64
C PHE A 304 -0.52 -20.06 -3.40
N ALA A 305 -0.87 -20.92 -4.38
CA ALA A 305 0.10 -21.72 -5.10
C ALA A 305 1.20 -20.84 -5.72
N GLY A 306 2.45 -21.23 -5.50
CA GLY A 306 3.61 -20.48 -5.99
C GLY A 306 3.82 -19.09 -5.36
N ALA A 307 3.00 -18.69 -4.40
CA ALA A 307 3.16 -17.40 -3.72
C ALA A 307 4.50 -17.32 -2.97
N ARG A 308 5.01 -16.11 -2.82
CA ARG A 308 6.27 -15.83 -2.15
C ARG A 308 6.08 -14.83 -1.03
N PHE A 309 6.28 -15.28 0.18
CA PHE A 309 6.27 -14.44 1.36
C PHE A 309 7.72 -14.15 1.77
N ARG A 310 8.15 -12.92 1.54
CA ARG A 310 9.45 -12.37 1.94
C ARG A 310 9.20 -11.24 2.91
N ALA A 311 8.77 -11.57 4.11
CA ALA A 311 8.42 -10.59 5.12
C ALA A 311 9.10 -10.90 6.44
N GLY A 312 9.38 -9.87 7.25
CA GLY A 312 9.83 -10.11 8.62
C GLY A 312 8.83 -10.96 9.39
N HIS A 313 7.53 -10.62 9.25
CA HIS A 313 6.45 -11.36 9.90
C HIS A 313 5.33 -11.68 8.90
N VAL A 314 4.95 -12.95 8.82
CA VAL A 314 3.79 -13.45 8.09
C VAL A 314 2.85 -14.11 9.09
N SER A 315 1.62 -13.67 9.19
CA SER A 315 0.67 -14.21 10.15
C SER A 315 -0.66 -14.58 9.51
N PHE A 316 -1.13 -15.78 9.85
CA PHE A 316 -2.45 -16.33 9.61
C PHE A 316 -3.12 -16.71 10.94
N GLU A 317 -2.70 -16.08 12.08
CA GLU A 317 -3.19 -16.45 13.39
C GLU A 317 -4.71 -16.36 13.48
N GLY A 318 -5.35 -17.47 13.91
CA GLY A 318 -6.80 -17.55 14.01
C GLY A 318 -7.55 -17.52 12.68
N ALA A 319 -6.87 -17.60 11.55
CA ALA A 319 -7.55 -17.66 10.26
C ALA A 319 -8.39 -18.95 10.11
N VAL A 320 -9.45 -18.86 9.31
CA VAL A 320 -10.39 -19.97 9.07
C VAL A 320 -10.36 -20.31 7.58
N LEU A 321 -9.97 -21.54 7.26
CA LEU A 321 -9.86 -22.09 5.92
C LEU A 321 -10.93 -23.18 5.74
N GLU A 322 -12.10 -22.77 5.20
CA GLU A 322 -13.29 -23.62 5.09
C GLU A 322 -13.54 -24.15 3.65
N GLY A 323 -12.72 -23.76 2.68
CA GLY A 323 -12.91 -24.13 1.27
C GLY A 323 -12.79 -25.63 1.00
N VAL A 324 -13.31 -26.07 -0.15
CA VAL A 324 -13.17 -27.46 -0.63
C VAL A 324 -11.68 -27.74 -0.92
N ASP A 325 -11.00 -26.81 -1.59
CA ASP A 325 -9.58 -26.91 -1.92
C ASP A 325 -8.81 -25.64 -1.52
N VAL A 326 -7.92 -25.79 -0.54
CA VAL A 326 -7.02 -24.71 -0.10
C VAL A 326 -5.60 -25.10 -0.44
N SER A 327 -4.96 -24.37 -1.35
CA SER A 327 -3.63 -24.70 -1.85
C SER A 327 -2.56 -23.70 -1.41
N PHE A 328 -1.54 -24.20 -0.73
CA PHE A 328 -0.25 -23.53 -0.49
C PHE A 328 0.88 -24.24 -1.27
N GLU A 329 0.56 -24.92 -2.36
CA GLU A 329 1.52 -25.67 -3.15
C GLU A 329 2.61 -24.75 -3.72
N ASP A 330 3.87 -25.21 -3.73
CA ASP A 330 5.03 -24.44 -4.17
C ASP A 330 5.22 -23.07 -3.47
N THR A 331 4.47 -22.78 -2.41
CA THR A 331 4.58 -21.53 -1.66
C THR A 331 5.96 -21.43 -1.00
N ARG A 332 6.52 -20.21 -0.94
CA ARG A 332 7.82 -19.99 -0.32
C ARG A 332 7.70 -18.96 0.80
N PHE A 333 7.97 -19.41 2.00
CA PHE A 333 8.02 -18.57 3.20
C PHE A 333 9.49 -18.30 3.54
N THR A 334 9.89 -17.03 3.42
CA THR A 334 11.26 -16.57 3.72
C THR A 334 11.17 -15.33 4.59
N GLY A 335 11.84 -15.33 5.74
CA GLY A 335 11.76 -14.22 6.70
C GLY A 335 12.08 -14.68 8.10
N GLU A 336 11.54 -13.99 9.09
CA GLU A 336 11.83 -14.29 10.49
C GLU A 336 10.76 -15.23 11.07
N ASP A 337 9.50 -14.78 11.04
CA ASP A 337 8.41 -15.47 11.72
C ASP A 337 7.22 -15.71 10.77
N VAL A 338 6.71 -16.95 10.79
CA VAL A 338 5.51 -17.38 10.06
C VAL A 338 4.56 -18.04 11.04
N SER A 339 3.40 -17.45 11.28
CA SER A 339 2.43 -17.94 12.24
C SER A 339 1.19 -18.52 11.56
N PHE A 340 0.88 -19.79 11.84
CA PHE A 340 -0.38 -20.46 11.59
C PHE A 340 -1.03 -20.91 12.92
N ARG A 341 -0.76 -20.16 13.99
CA ARG A 341 -1.31 -20.47 15.32
C ARG A 341 -2.82 -20.32 15.31
N LYS A 342 -3.50 -21.19 16.02
CA LYS A 342 -4.96 -21.18 16.18
C LYS A 342 -5.74 -21.16 14.85
N VAL A 343 -5.12 -21.57 13.75
CA VAL A 343 -5.81 -21.69 12.45
C VAL A 343 -6.83 -22.82 12.51
N ALA A 344 -8.00 -22.59 11.91
CA ALA A 344 -8.97 -23.62 11.65
C ALA A 344 -8.80 -24.14 10.20
N PHE A 345 -8.14 -25.29 10.03
CA PHE A 345 -8.10 -26.03 8.79
C PHE A 345 -9.35 -26.90 8.70
N ALA A 346 -10.47 -26.30 8.30
CA ALA A 346 -11.80 -26.92 8.31
C ALA A 346 -12.23 -27.43 6.92
N GLY A 347 -11.48 -27.08 5.87
CA GLY A 347 -11.74 -27.45 4.49
C GLY A 347 -11.61 -28.97 4.22
N ASP A 348 -12.04 -29.38 3.03
CA ASP A 348 -11.98 -30.80 2.62
C ASP A 348 -10.55 -31.22 2.22
N ARG A 349 -9.75 -30.26 1.75
CA ARG A 349 -8.33 -30.44 1.44
C ARG A 349 -7.54 -29.16 1.71
N THR A 350 -6.42 -29.26 2.43
CA THR A 350 -5.42 -28.22 2.52
C THR A 350 -4.05 -28.79 2.19
N SER A 351 -3.44 -28.29 1.09
CA SER A 351 -2.18 -28.82 0.58
C SER A 351 -1.03 -27.84 0.78
N PHE A 352 0.06 -28.29 1.41
CA PHE A 352 1.35 -27.63 1.48
C PHE A 352 2.41 -28.37 0.63
N ALA A 353 1.98 -29.09 -0.41
CA ALA A 353 2.90 -29.83 -1.27
C ALA A 353 3.97 -28.89 -1.87
N ARG A 354 5.23 -29.30 -1.81
CA ARG A 354 6.39 -28.53 -2.27
C ARG A 354 6.56 -27.14 -1.64
N ALA A 355 5.82 -26.86 -0.56
CA ALA A 355 5.98 -25.61 0.19
C ALA A 355 7.37 -25.55 0.86
N LYS A 356 8.02 -24.40 0.79
CA LYS A 356 9.39 -24.20 1.30
C LYS A 356 9.39 -23.21 2.44
N PHE A 357 9.72 -23.67 3.62
CA PHE A 357 9.89 -22.87 4.82
C PHE A 357 11.38 -22.57 5.04
N LYS A 358 11.81 -21.35 4.68
CA LYS A 358 13.16 -20.81 4.88
C LYS A 358 13.11 -19.61 5.82
N CYS A 359 12.42 -19.75 6.94
CA CYS A 359 12.22 -18.77 8.01
C CYS A 359 12.96 -19.22 9.26
N LEU A 360 13.06 -18.34 10.28
CA LEU A 360 13.62 -18.70 11.57
C LEU A 360 12.63 -19.58 12.35
N GLN A 361 11.34 -19.25 12.26
CA GLN A 361 10.27 -20.00 12.92
C GLN A 361 9.02 -20.06 12.04
N ALA A 362 8.38 -21.25 12.01
CA ALA A 362 7.04 -21.44 11.46
C ALA A 362 6.19 -22.18 12.48
N ALA A 363 5.19 -21.51 13.04
CA ALA A 363 4.40 -21.98 14.16
C ALA A 363 3.00 -22.46 13.71
N PHE A 364 2.66 -23.72 14.02
CA PHE A 364 1.35 -24.30 13.81
C PHE A 364 0.67 -24.70 15.13
N ASP A 365 0.98 -23.98 16.22
CA ASP A 365 0.56 -24.32 17.56
C ASP A 365 -0.95 -24.16 17.76
N ALA A 366 -1.55 -25.07 18.53
CA ALA A 366 -2.94 -25.04 18.98
C ALA A 366 -3.96 -24.76 17.86
N PRO A 367 -3.94 -25.48 16.72
CA PRO A 367 -4.95 -25.29 15.69
C PRO A 367 -6.34 -25.56 16.26
N VAL A 368 -7.32 -24.76 15.82
CA VAL A 368 -8.74 -24.96 16.22
C VAL A 368 -9.27 -26.22 15.54
N THR A 369 -8.94 -26.42 14.28
CA THR A 369 -9.28 -27.63 13.53
C THR A 369 -8.09 -28.03 12.68
N TRP A 370 -7.83 -29.34 12.57
CA TRP A 370 -6.78 -29.92 11.73
C TRP A 370 -7.38 -31.04 10.90
N ARG A 371 -7.94 -30.67 9.73
CA ARG A 371 -8.62 -31.61 8.85
C ARG A 371 -7.96 -31.64 7.48
N ALA A 372 -7.64 -32.82 7.00
CA ALA A 372 -7.12 -33.07 5.65
C ALA A 372 -5.95 -32.13 5.24
N VAL A 373 -5.09 -31.82 6.18
CA VAL A 373 -3.86 -31.04 5.94
C VAL A 373 -2.76 -31.99 5.51
N THR A 374 -2.09 -31.68 4.40
CA THR A 374 -1.05 -32.56 3.82
C THR A 374 0.25 -31.80 3.59
N PHE A 375 1.37 -32.44 3.92
CA PHE A 375 2.73 -31.97 3.70
C PHE A 375 3.57 -33.07 3.06
N ASP A 376 4.65 -32.72 2.35
CA ASP A 376 5.53 -33.67 1.66
C ASP A 376 6.23 -34.64 2.62
N TRP A 377 6.48 -34.25 3.86
CA TRP A 377 7.11 -35.13 4.86
C TRP A 377 6.17 -36.16 5.48
N GLU A 378 4.86 -36.09 5.20
CA GLU A 378 3.86 -37.04 5.70
C GLU A 378 3.64 -38.22 4.75
N LYS A 379 3.92 -38.01 3.46
CA LYS A 379 3.80 -39.06 2.43
C LYS A 379 4.96 -38.96 1.44
N PRO A 380 5.71 -40.06 1.20
CA PRO A 380 6.71 -40.06 0.14
C PRO A 380 6.02 -39.90 -1.22
N GLU A 381 6.49 -38.94 -2.06
CA GLU A 381 5.93 -38.67 -3.40
C GLU A 381 6.10 -39.86 -4.36
N THR A 382 6.98 -40.82 -4.08
CA THR A 382 7.26 -41.98 -4.88
C THR A 382 7.27 -43.26 -4.02
N PRO A 383 6.74 -44.38 -4.51
CA PRO A 383 6.88 -45.67 -3.83
C PRO A 383 8.39 -45.98 -3.67
N GLY A 384 8.90 -45.98 -2.44
CA GLY A 384 10.33 -46.21 -2.13
C GLY A 384 11.15 -44.95 -1.86
N GLY A 385 10.57 -43.75 -1.96
CA GLY A 385 11.23 -42.52 -1.55
C GLY A 385 11.32 -42.39 -0.03
N SER A 386 12.45 -41.92 0.48
CA SER A 386 12.59 -41.60 1.91
C SER A 386 11.68 -40.41 2.28
N PRO A 387 10.93 -40.48 3.40
CA PRO A 387 10.13 -39.34 3.84
C PRO A 387 11.03 -38.12 4.06
N GLN A 388 10.58 -36.97 3.56
CA GLN A 388 11.32 -35.74 3.81
C GLN A 388 11.31 -35.42 5.31
N THR A 389 12.43 -34.93 5.83
CA THR A 389 12.51 -34.53 7.23
C THR A 389 11.79 -33.21 7.46
N ILE A 390 10.97 -33.14 8.51
CA ILE A 390 10.31 -31.90 8.92
C ILE A 390 11.37 -30.79 9.09
N PRO A 391 11.24 -29.63 8.39
CA PRO A 391 12.18 -28.54 8.56
C PRO A 391 12.34 -28.09 10.02
N ARG A 392 13.58 -27.76 10.41
CA ARG A 392 13.87 -27.43 11.83
C ARG A 392 13.09 -26.21 12.36
N CYS A 393 12.72 -25.29 11.47
CA CYS A 393 11.96 -24.09 11.84
C CYS A 393 10.47 -24.37 12.11
N ILE A 394 9.93 -25.55 11.76
CA ILE A 394 8.52 -25.86 11.95
C ILE A 394 8.28 -26.41 13.34
N GLY A 395 7.31 -25.84 14.04
CA GLY A 395 6.78 -26.27 15.33
C GLY A 395 5.25 -26.39 15.30
N PRO A 396 4.66 -27.06 16.29
CA PRO A 396 5.27 -27.66 17.48
C PRO A 396 5.91 -29.03 17.22
N ARG A 397 6.56 -29.54 18.27
CA ARG A 397 7.01 -30.94 18.29
C ARG A 397 6.46 -31.63 19.55
N PRO A 398 5.86 -32.80 19.45
CA PRO A 398 5.78 -33.68 18.28
C PRO A 398 4.82 -33.17 17.18
N TRP A 399 4.98 -33.68 15.97
CA TRP A 399 4.12 -33.42 14.80
C TRP A 399 3.17 -34.61 14.55
N PRO A 400 1.92 -34.42 14.09
CA PRO A 400 1.21 -33.16 13.89
C PRO A 400 0.84 -32.45 15.18
N PRO A 401 0.47 -31.12 15.12
CA PRO A 401 0.12 -30.35 16.30
C PRO A 401 -1.13 -30.87 16.99
N THR A 402 -1.17 -30.71 18.33
CA THR A 402 -2.36 -31.03 19.13
C THR A 402 -3.40 -29.91 18.97
N LEU A 403 -4.68 -30.29 18.91
CA LEU A 403 -5.80 -29.35 18.86
C LEU A 403 -5.85 -28.46 20.11
N SER A 404 -6.46 -27.28 20.01
CA SER A 404 -6.70 -26.39 21.14
C SER A 404 -7.55 -27.05 22.22
N GLU A 405 -7.36 -26.66 23.48
CA GLU A 405 -8.08 -27.26 24.62
C GLU A 405 -9.60 -27.12 24.49
N ASP A 406 -10.11 -26.02 23.93
CA ASP A 406 -11.55 -25.79 23.74
C ASP A 406 -12.19 -26.88 22.87
N GLN A 407 -11.54 -27.33 21.81
CA GLN A 407 -12.00 -28.41 20.94
C GLN A 407 -11.94 -29.80 21.61
N LEU A 408 -10.99 -29.98 22.53
CA LEU A 408 -10.92 -31.24 23.30
C LEU A 408 -12.10 -31.36 24.25
N VAL A 409 -12.57 -30.25 24.81
CA VAL A 409 -13.76 -30.20 25.68
C VAL A 409 -15.02 -30.48 24.89
N GLU A 410 -15.18 -29.86 23.72
CA GLU A 410 -16.34 -30.04 22.84
C GLU A 410 -16.44 -31.49 22.32
N LYS A 411 -15.32 -32.07 21.84
CA LYS A 411 -15.28 -33.50 21.44
C LYS A 411 -15.60 -34.45 22.60
N LYS A 412 -15.15 -34.14 23.81
CA LYS A 412 -15.50 -34.95 25.00
C LYS A 412 -16.97 -34.78 25.37
N GLY A 413 -17.56 -33.60 25.21
CA GLY A 413 -18.98 -33.33 25.43
C GLY A 413 -19.85 -34.05 24.43
N VAL A 414 -19.55 -33.99 23.15
CA VAL A 414 -20.29 -34.68 22.07
C VAL A 414 -20.18 -36.19 22.24
N ARG A 415 -19.01 -36.74 22.58
CA ARG A 415 -18.81 -38.15 22.81
C ARG A 415 -19.63 -38.65 24.01
N LYS A 416 -19.67 -37.89 25.11
CA LYS A 416 -20.52 -38.20 26.26
C LYS A 416 -21.99 -38.19 25.94
N SER A 417 -22.47 -37.23 25.15
CA SER A 417 -23.87 -37.17 24.73
C SER A 417 -24.24 -38.29 23.76
N MET A 418 -23.33 -38.72 22.87
CA MET A 418 -23.55 -39.88 21.99
C MET A 418 -23.52 -41.23 22.74
N GLU A 419 -22.67 -41.34 23.78
CA GLU A 419 -22.66 -42.53 24.63
C GLU A 419 -23.91 -42.62 25.51
N ALA A 420 -24.41 -41.47 26.01
CA ALA A 420 -25.67 -41.36 26.77
C ALA A 420 -26.93 -41.62 25.91
N ALA A 421 -26.86 -41.39 24.61
CA ALA A 421 -27.97 -41.65 23.68
C ALA A 421 -28.00 -43.10 23.15
N ARG A 422 -26.98 -43.90 23.46
CA ARG A 422 -26.89 -45.35 23.07
C ARG A 422 -27.10 -46.31 24.21
N GLY A 423 -27.23 -45.87 25.45
CA GLY A 423 -27.61 -46.64 26.64
C GLY A 423 -29.05 -46.36 27.01
#